data_99df95dad97db6d3e58595f66a31bba0
#
_entry.id   99df95dad97db6d3e58595f66a31bba0
#
_cell.length_a   1.000
_cell.length_b   1.000
_cell.length_c   1.000
_cell.angle_alpha   90.00
_cell.angle_beta   90.00
_cell.angle_gamma   90.00
#
_symmetry.space_group_name_H-M   'P 1'
#
loop_
_entity.id
_entity.type
_entity.pdbx_description
1 polymer ?
#
loop_
_entity_poly.entity_id
_entity_poly.type
_entity_poly.pdbx_seq_one_letter_code
_entity_poly.pdbx_strand_id
1 'polypeptide(L)'
;MHTVTRKARIPGRQWAVRLPALAAGALLVAACGNLDLLNTNAPTVETLTGSPTRAVLARAATGIFANAFNDIATEIQFYALYGREGYNLLGNDPRETGEQIRGPADPTGRNSGIWIGQYSAIRTINTYLASLPQASGLSPEELKASTGFAKTMKAWHIHRLAIRTGALGIPLDVDQPITAPPAPFVSFQAALDAAGDLMDEAFADLQGGGAAFPFTMAPGYAGFGTPATFGQFNRALAAKMAVHRATFVDCNACWAEAATALGQSFITTTGLPGSLATGVYYSYSTASGEPTNPVSEPLTSNRYWVHPSIVSGAQTQPGGAPDRRLTSKVTDAGRTRSLNELSSNYKPTLFNSAANPAVADLGADVPWITNEELLLLRAEIRWNTGDKAGAIADLDLVRQHAGGLGPSGLTPASSDDAFVTELLYNRLYSLMWSQGTRWIDARRYDRLNTLPIDRPGDTIYQNMIVPAAECDSRGLPSPCTPL
;
A
#
# COMPACT_ATOMS: atom_id res chain seq x y z
N MET A 1 -70.76 60.89 30.01
CA MET A 1 -70.25 61.72 31.12
C MET A 1 -69.03 61.01 31.71
N HIS A 2 -67.86 61.47 31.43
CA HIS A 2 -66.67 61.64 32.29
C HIS A 2 -65.42 61.89 31.42
N THR A 3 -64.89 63.02 31.72
CA THR A 3 -63.78 63.74 31.11
C THR A 3 -62.42 63.02 31.18
N VAL A 4 -61.70 63.06 30.07
CA VAL A 4 -60.32 62.56 29.97
C VAL A 4 -59.39 63.76 29.89
N THR A 5 -58.49 63.86 30.87
CA THR A 5 -57.42 64.85 30.86
C THR A 5 -56.17 64.23 30.21
N ARG A 6 -55.65 64.87 29.17
CA ARG A 6 -54.36 64.59 28.52
C ARG A 6 -53.18 65.13 29.38
N LYS A 7 -52.18 64.30 29.63
CA LYS A 7 -50.81 64.75 30.06
C LYS A 7 -49.81 64.51 28.95
N ALA A 8 -49.17 65.61 28.53
CA ALA A 8 -48.05 65.58 27.58
C ALA A 8 -46.84 64.96 28.19
N ARG A 9 -46.11 64.09 27.43
CA ARG A 9 -44.79 63.60 27.75
C ARG A 9 -43.77 64.18 26.76
N ILE A 10 -42.69 64.71 27.30
CA ILE A 10 -41.50 65.29 26.70
C ILE A 10 -40.62 64.18 26.10
N PRO A 11 -40.13 64.25 24.88
CA PRO A 11 -39.19 63.29 24.33
C PRO A 11 -37.76 63.77 24.59
N GLY A 12 -37.02 63.05 25.35
CA GLY A 12 -35.63 63.34 25.57
C GLY A 12 -34.94 62.26 26.43
N ARG A 13 -34.35 61.26 25.78
CA ARG A 13 -33.19 60.48 26.30
C ARG A 13 -33.02 59.10 25.62
N GLN A 14 -32.89 59.03 24.32
CA GLN A 14 -32.58 57.72 23.68
C GLN A 14 -31.36 57.75 22.71
N TRP A 15 -30.59 58.83 22.67
CA TRP A 15 -29.45 58.93 21.73
C TRP A 15 -28.07 58.59 22.35
N ALA A 16 -27.96 58.50 23.69
CA ALA A 16 -26.66 58.29 24.32
C ALA A 16 -26.25 56.84 24.52
N VAL A 17 -27.16 55.85 24.28
CA VAL A 17 -26.85 54.41 24.52
C VAL A 17 -26.50 53.64 23.23
N ARG A 18 -26.72 54.23 22.04
CA ARG A 18 -26.47 53.51 20.75
C ARG A 18 -25.04 53.60 20.24
N LEU A 19 -24.28 54.58 20.60
CA LEU A 19 -22.88 54.73 20.17
C LEU A 19 -21.90 53.72 20.81
N PRO A 20 -21.95 53.38 22.11
CA PRO A 20 -21.05 52.40 22.68
C PRO A 20 -21.35 50.95 22.21
N ALA A 21 -22.60 50.62 21.86
CA ALA A 21 -22.98 49.30 21.33
C ALA A 21 -22.47 49.05 19.91
N LEU A 22 -22.45 50.07 19.07
CA LEU A 22 -21.87 49.98 17.72
C LEU A 22 -20.33 49.92 17.75
N ALA A 23 -19.66 50.60 18.68
CA ALA A 23 -18.23 50.54 18.85
C ALA A 23 -17.76 49.18 19.43
N ALA A 24 -18.55 48.58 20.33
CA ALA A 24 -18.28 47.22 20.86
C ALA A 24 -18.52 46.13 19.80
N GLY A 25 -19.52 46.30 18.92
CA GLY A 25 -19.78 45.39 17.79
C GLY A 25 -18.64 45.44 16.74
N ALA A 26 -18.12 46.65 16.44
CA ALA A 26 -17.00 46.82 15.51
C ALA A 26 -15.68 46.28 16.03
N LEU A 27 -15.44 46.32 17.36
CA LEU A 27 -14.25 45.70 18.00
C LEU A 27 -14.32 44.18 18.03
N LEU A 28 -15.51 43.58 18.12
CA LEU A 28 -15.68 42.12 18.06
C LEU A 28 -15.50 41.56 16.65
N VAL A 29 -15.83 42.31 15.61
CA VAL A 29 -15.61 41.89 14.21
C VAL A 29 -14.12 42.07 13.83
N ALA A 30 -13.41 43.05 14.38
CA ALA A 30 -11.98 43.21 14.16
C ALA A 30 -11.11 42.14 14.90
N ALA A 31 -11.65 41.53 15.95
CA ALA A 31 -10.97 40.41 16.65
C ALA A 31 -11.10 39.04 15.94
N CYS A 32 -11.96 38.92 14.93
CA CYS A 32 -12.08 37.71 14.11
C CYS A 32 -11.16 37.72 12.86
N GLY A 33 -10.39 38.76 12.64
CA GLY A 33 -9.36 38.81 11.60
C GLY A 33 -8.08 38.13 12.09
N ASN A 34 -7.77 36.96 11.52
CA ASN A 34 -6.63 36.07 11.75
C ASN A 34 -6.83 34.99 12.84
N LEU A 35 -7.87 34.17 12.64
CA LEU A 35 -7.89 32.81 13.17
C LEU A 35 -7.33 31.84 12.10
N ASP A 36 -6.27 32.21 11.43
CA ASP A 36 -5.38 31.22 10.79
C ASP A 36 -4.63 30.50 11.92
N LEU A 37 -5.30 29.51 12.50
CA LEU A 37 -4.64 28.52 13.33
C LEU A 37 -3.66 27.78 12.41
N LEU A 38 -2.41 28.24 12.47
CA LEU A 38 -1.33 27.55 11.77
C LEU A 38 -1.39 26.08 12.20
N ASN A 39 -1.70 25.16 11.27
CA ASN A 39 -1.63 23.74 11.56
C ASN A 39 -0.16 23.37 11.80
N THR A 40 0.27 23.39 13.06
CA THR A 40 1.65 23.09 13.42
C THR A 40 2.00 21.60 13.24
N ASN A 41 1.02 20.74 12.97
CA ASN A 41 1.21 19.30 12.77
C ASN A 41 1.48 18.93 11.30
N ALA A 42 1.12 19.80 10.35
CA ALA A 42 1.42 19.61 8.93
C ALA A 42 2.03 20.88 8.34
N PRO A 43 3.27 20.85 7.81
CA PRO A 43 3.86 22.01 7.13
C PRO A 43 3.01 22.37 5.91
N THR A 44 2.75 23.67 5.72
CA THR A 44 2.12 24.14 4.48
C THR A 44 3.11 24.08 3.32
N VAL A 45 2.62 24.11 2.08
CA VAL A 45 3.47 24.17 0.88
C VAL A 45 4.39 25.37 0.94
N GLU A 46 3.91 26.54 1.37
CA GLU A 46 4.69 27.77 1.50
C GLU A 46 5.83 27.61 2.51
N THR A 47 5.60 26.88 3.63
CA THR A 47 6.63 26.62 4.63
C THR A 47 7.72 25.69 4.10
N LEU A 48 7.37 24.78 3.20
CA LEU A 48 8.31 23.85 2.56
C LEU A 48 9.05 24.49 1.39
N THR A 49 8.40 25.36 0.60
CA THR A 49 9.00 25.98 -0.59
C THR A 49 9.86 27.21 -0.27
N GLY A 50 9.81 27.70 0.99
CA GLY A 50 10.72 28.74 1.49
C GLY A 50 12.12 28.18 1.82
N SER A 51 12.64 28.52 3.00
CA SER A 51 13.88 27.92 3.54
C SER A 51 13.52 27.00 4.71
N PRO A 52 13.09 25.76 4.44
CA PRO A 52 12.59 24.88 5.49
C PRO A 52 13.70 24.53 6.48
N THR A 53 13.34 24.55 7.76
CA THR A 53 14.23 24.10 8.83
C THR A 53 14.22 22.57 8.96
N ARG A 54 15.23 22.01 9.67
CA ARG A 54 15.25 20.59 10.04
C ARG A 54 13.91 20.12 10.63
N ALA A 55 13.30 20.88 11.52
CA ALA A 55 12.04 20.52 12.19
C ALA A 55 10.85 20.48 11.20
N VAL A 56 10.82 21.39 10.23
CA VAL A 56 9.78 21.39 9.16
C VAL A 56 9.93 20.17 8.27
N LEU A 57 11.16 19.84 7.87
CA LEU A 57 11.42 18.64 7.05
C LEU A 57 11.14 17.32 7.79
N ALA A 58 11.45 17.26 9.09
CA ALA A 58 11.11 16.09 9.91
C ALA A 58 9.59 15.85 9.95
N ARG A 59 8.78 16.91 10.09
CA ARG A 59 7.30 16.79 10.02
C ARG A 59 6.81 16.38 8.63
N ALA A 60 7.44 16.93 7.57
CA ALA A 60 7.10 16.54 6.20
C ALA A 60 7.42 15.06 5.93
N ALA A 61 8.54 14.54 6.45
CA ALA A 61 8.87 13.11 6.40
C ALA A 61 7.82 12.25 7.12
N THR A 62 7.30 12.71 8.27
CA THR A 62 6.17 12.04 8.95
C THR A 62 4.93 11.98 8.04
N GLY A 63 4.65 13.03 7.28
CA GLY A 63 3.59 13.05 6.28
C GLY A 63 3.81 12.02 5.16
N ILE A 64 5.05 11.79 4.73
CA ILE A 64 5.39 10.75 3.74
C ILE A 64 5.12 9.35 4.33
N PHE A 65 5.51 9.09 5.58
CA PHE A 65 5.16 7.83 6.25
C PHE A 65 3.65 7.62 6.33
N ALA A 66 2.89 8.64 6.73
CA ALA A 66 1.43 8.56 6.81
C ALA A 66 0.82 8.26 5.43
N ASN A 67 1.31 8.88 4.37
CA ASN A 67 0.83 8.62 3.01
C ASN A 67 1.16 7.21 2.50
N ALA A 68 2.20 6.56 3.01
CA ALA A 68 2.49 5.17 2.67
C ALA A 68 1.36 4.20 3.08
N PHE A 69 0.60 4.55 4.13
CA PHE A 69 -0.58 3.80 4.59
C PHE A 69 -1.84 4.05 3.75
N ASN A 70 -1.85 5.09 2.91
CA ASN A 70 -3.02 5.43 2.12
C ASN A 70 -3.45 4.24 1.26
N ASP A 71 -4.72 3.85 1.42
CA ASP A 71 -5.41 2.84 0.65
C ASP A 71 -4.86 1.39 0.74
N ILE A 72 -3.88 1.10 1.63
CA ILE A 72 -3.32 -0.26 1.77
C ILE A 72 -4.42 -1.29 2.01
N ALA A 73 -5.35 -1.03 2.92
CA ALA A 73 -6.44 -1.97 3.21
C ALA A 73 -7.38 -2.16 2.01
N THR A 74 -7.72 -1.07 1.32
CA THR A 74 -8.56 -1.11 0.12
C THR A 74 -7.84 -1.88 -0.99
N GLU A 75 -6.54 -1.65 -1.15
CA GLU A 75 -5.72 -2.35 -2.15
C GLU A 75 -5.60 -3.84 -1.85
N ILE A 76 -5.34 -4.23 -0.60
CA ILE A 76 -5.33 -5.64 -0.16
C ILE A 76 -6.67 -6.29 -0.45
N GLN A 77 -7.79 -5.62 -0.13
CA GLN A 77 -9.12 -6.11 -0.43
C GLN A 77 -9.33 -6.35 -1.93
N PHE A 78 -9.03 -5.34 -2.78
CA PHE A 78 -9.19 -5.48 -4.23
C PHE A 78 -8.37 -6.64 -4.79
N TYR A 79 -7.11 -6.74 -4.38
CA TYR A 79 -6.22 -7.79 -4.87
C TYR A 79 -6.65 -9.17 -4.38
N ALA A 80 -7.14 -9.28 -3.14
CA ALA A 80 -7.68 -10.52 -2.62
C ALA A 80 -8.94 -10.97 -3.38
N LEU A 81 -9.82 -10.03 -3.75
CA LEU A 81 -11.00 -10.34 -4.54
C LEU A 81 -10.64 -10.72 -5.99
N TYR A 82 -9.76 -9.95 -6.64
CA TYR A 82 -9.33 -10.21 -8.01
C TYR A 82 -8.54 -11.51 -8.12
N GLY A 83 -7.71 -11.82 -7.12
CA GLY A 83 -6.95 -13.07 -7.01
C GLY A 83 -7.76 -14.26 -6.48
N ARG A 84 -9.04 -14.08 -6.16
CA ARG A 84 -9.85 -15.14 -5.51
C ARG A 84 -9.19 -15.69 -4.25
N GLU A 85 -8.54 -14.81 -3.46
CA GLU A 85 -8.11 -15.15 -2.10
C GLU A 85 -9.28 -15.05 -1.12
N GLY A 86 -10.26 -14.22 -1.42
CA GLY A 86 -11.44 -14.07 -0.58
C GLY A 86 -12.54 -13.21 -1.17
N TYR A 87 -13.53 -12.92 -0.34
CA TYR A 87 -14.72 -12.14 -0.66
C TYR A 87 -14.93 -11.04 0.38
N ASN A 88 -15.64 -9.98 -0.02
CA ASN A 88 -16.32 -9.10 0.91
C ASN A 88 -17.83 -9.39 0.85
N LEU A 89 -18.36 -10.05 1.89
CA LEU A 89 -19.76 -10.47 1.98
C LEU A 89 -20.56 -9.61 2.99
N LEU A 90 -20.13 -8.35 3.25
CA LEU A 90 -20.84 -7.48 4.18
C LEU A 90 -22.24 -7.14 3.68
N GLY A 91 -22.41 -6.90 2.39
CA GLY A 91 -23.71 -6.70 1.75
C GLY A 91 -24.27 -5.29 1.79
N ASN A 92 -23.50 -4.32 2.32
CA ASN A 92 -23.86 -2.89 2.34
C ASN A 92 -23.47 -2.16 1.04
N ASP A 93 -22.62 -2.76 0.23
CA ASP A 93 -22.18 -2.24 -1.06
C ASP A 93 -22.26 -3.33 -2.14
N PRO A 94 -23.25 -3.27 -3.06
CA PRO A 94 -23.42 -4.28 -4.09
C PRO A 94 -22.24 -4.38 -5.08
N ARG A 95 -21.37 -3.38 -5.12
CA ARG A 95 -20.17 -3.39 -5.97
C ARG A 95 -19.17 -4.44 -5.54
N GLU A 96 -19.12 -4.82 -4.27
CA GLU A 96 -18.15 -5.77 -3.73
C GLU A 96 -18.33 -7.19 -4.28
N THR A 97 -19.56 -7.61 -4.57
CA THR A 97 -19.88 -8.91 -5.18
C THR A 97 -20.33 -8.82 -6.63
N GLY A 98 -20.75 -7.65 -7.07
CA GLY A 98 -21.10 -7.34 -8.46
C GLY A 98 -19.87 -6.89 -9.23
N GLU A 99 -19.55 -5.62 -9.18
CA GLU A 99 -18.49 -4.97 -9.96
C GLU A 99 -17.11 -5.62 -9.79
N GLN A 100 -16.69 -5.89 -8.54
CA GLN A 100 -15.34 -6.39 -8.24
C GLN A 100 -15.16 -7.88 -8.58
N ILE A 101 -16.21 -8.65 -8.77
CA ILE A 101 -16.15 -10.07 -9.09
C ILE A 101 -16.82 -10.37 -10.43
N ARG A 102 -18.03 -9.85 -10.67
CA ARG A 102 -18.79 -10.08 -11.91
C ARG A 102 -18.42 -9.10 -13.02
N GLY A 103 -18.22 -7.83 -12.70
CA GLY A 103 -17.97 -6.76 -13.67
C GLY A 103 -19.26 -6.15 -14.24
N PRO A 104 -19.14 -5.12 -15.09
CA PRO A 104 -17.90 -4.42 -15.39
C PRO A 104 -17.39 -3.60 -14.19
N ALA A 105 -16.09 -3.30 -14.19
CA ALA A 105 -15.50 -2.43 -13.16
C ALA A 105 -16.05 -1.00 -13.28
N ASP A 106 -16.33 -0.37 -12.11
CA ASP A 106 -16.81 1.02 -12.04
C ASP A 106 -15.63 2.01 -12.01
N PRO A 107 -15.50 2.88 -13.02
CA PRO A 107 -14.42 3.86 -13.07
C PRO A 107 -14.56 4.99 -12.04
N THR A 108 -15.70 5.11 -11.37
CA THR A 108 -16.01 6.17 -10.38
C THR A 108 -15.87 5.70 -8.93
N GLY A 109 -15.77 4.40 -8.70
CA GLY A 109 -15.86 3.79 -7.38
C GLY A 109 -14.57 3.86 -6.55
N ARG A 110 -14.39 2.89 -5.66
CA ARG A 110 -13.22 2.78 -4.75
C ARG A 110 -11.88 2.71 -5.48
N ASN A 111 -11.88 2.24 -6.72
CA ASN A 111 -10.73 2.25 -7.61
C ASN A 111 -10.12 3.66 -7.77
N SER A 112 -10.95 4.70 -7.85
CA SER A 112 -10.49 6.10 -7.92
C SER A 112 -9.76 6.53 -6.65
N GLY A 113 -10.20 6.09 -5.47
CA GLY A 113 -9.56 6.43 -4.19
C GLY A 113 -8.10 5.97 -4.14
N ILE A 114 -7.84 4.72 -4.55
CA ILE A 114 -6.47 4.19 -4.58
C ILE A 114 -5.59 5.00 -5.56
N TRP A 115 -6.10 5.35 -6.74
CA TRP A 115 -5.38 6.17 -7.71
C TRP A 115 -5.03 7.55 -7.13
N ILE A 116 -6.02 8.25 -6.58
CA ILE A 116 -5.86 9.58 -6.00
C ILE A 116 -4.88 9.54 -4.82
N GLY A 117 -4.99 8.53 -3.95
CA GLY A 117 -4.11 8.37 -2.79
C GLY A 117 -2.64 8.21 -3.19
N GLN A 118 -2.35 7.39 -4.22
CA GLN A 118 -0.98 7.21 -4.70
C GLN A 118 -0.41 8.49 -5.33
N TYR A 119 -1.17 9.19 -6.17
CA TYR A 119 -0.70 10.45 -6.77
C TYR A 119 -0.56 11.58 -5.76
N SER A 120 -1.43 11.64 -4.75
CA SER A 120 -1.30 12.58 -3.63
C SER A 120 0.01 12.33 -2.86
N ALA A 121 0.35 11.07 -2.61
CA ALA A 121 1.62 10.71 -2.00
C ALA A 121 2.82 11.12 -2.87
N ILE A 122 2.80 10.83 -4.18
CA ILE A 122 3.86 11.23 -5.11
C ILE A 122 4.04 12.75 -5.11
N ARG A 123 2.96 13.54 -5.19
CA ARG A 123 3.06 15.02 -5.15
C ARG A 123 3.62 15.52 -3.83
N THR A 124 3.24 14.93 -2.70
CA THR A 124 3.82 15.25 -1.39
C THR A 124 5.32 14.98 -1.37
N ILE A 125 5.74 13.85 -1.91
CA ILE A 125 7.16 13.47 -1.98
C ILE A 125 7.91 14.42 -2.93
N ASN A 126 7.35 14.79 -4.07
CA ASN A 126 7.95 15.74 -5.00
C ASN A 126 8.16 17.11 -4.36
N THR A 127 7.17 17.62 -3.61
CA THR A 127 7.29 18.85 -2.85
C THR A 127 8.40 18.76 -1.79
N TYR A 128 8.50 17.61 -1.10
CA TYR A 128 9.58 17.36 -0.15
C TYR A 128 10.95 17.38 -0.84
N LEU A 129 11.12 16.65 -1.94
CA LEU A 129 12.37 16.62 -2.71
C LEU A 129 12.78 18.01 -3.22
N ALA A 130 11.81 18.78 -3.73
CA ALA A 130 12.06 20.15 -4.20
C ALA A 130 12.48 21.12 -3.07
N SER A 131 12.10 20.83 -1.82
CA SER A 131 12.43 21.64 -0.66
C SER A 131 13.84 21.38 -0.10
N LEU A 132 14.41 20.19 -0.32
CA LEU A 132 15.69 19.77 0.27
C LEU A 132 16.89 20.69 -0.11
N PRO A 133 17.05 21.14 -1.36
CA PRO A 133 18.17 22.00 -1.72
C PRO A 133 18.19 23.37 -1.00
N GLN A 134 17.05 23.79 -0.47
CA GLN A 134 16.86 25.10 0.20
C GLN A 134 16.79 24.94 1.72
N ALA A 135 16.97 23.72 2.20
CA ALA A 135 16.87 23.39 3.62
C ALA A 135 18.00 24.02 4.42
N SER A 136 17.67 24.49 5.62
CA SER A 136 18.64 25.00 6.59
C SER A 136 18.82 24.01 7.75
N GLY A 137 20.06 23.92 8.26
CA GLY A 137 20.37 23.13 9.45
C GLY A 137 20.48 21.61 9.22
N LEU A 138 20.64 21.17 7.95
CA LEU A 138 21.01 19.81 7.60
C LEU A 138 22.46 19.74 7.12
N SER A 139 23.15 18.64 7.42
CA SER A 139 24.44 18.32 6.80
C SER A 139 24.25 17.79 5.38
N PRO A 140 25.32 17.79 4.55
CA PRO A 140 25.25 17.16 3.21
C PRO A 140 24.83 15.68 3.25
N GLU A 141 25.25 14.95 4.27
CA GLU A 141 24.89 13.54 4.46
C GLU A 141 23.40 13.40 4.80
N GLU A 142 22.88 14.25 5.67
CA GLU A 142 21.45 14.25 6.04
C GLU A 142 20.57 14.64 4.85
N LEU A 143 21.03 15.52 3.97
CA LEU A 143 20.34 15.83 2.72
C LEU A 143 20.28 14.61 1.81
N LYS A 144 21.39 13.88 1.64
CA LYS A 144 21.42 12.63 0.88
C LYS A 144 20.52 11.58 1.50
N ALA A 145 20.56 11.37 2.83
CA ALA A 145 19.69 10.45 3.53
C ALA A 145 18.21 10.77 3.25
N SER A 146 17.83 12.05 3.37
CA SER A 146 16.47 12.52 3.11
C SER A 146 16.04 12.32 1.65
N THR A 147 16.96 12.57 0.71
CA THR A 147 16.72 12.36 -0.73
C THR A 147 16.51 10.90 -1.04
N GLY A 148 17.39 10.01 -0.55
CA GLY A 148 17.27 8.57 -0.77
C GLY A 148 16.01 7.97 -0.15
N PHE A 149 15.63 8.42 1.06
CA PHE A 149 14.34 8.08 1.66
C PHE A 149 13.18 8.45 0.75
N ALA A 150 13.10 9.72 0.35
CA ALA A 150 11.98 10.23 -0.44
C ALA A 150 11.88 9.56 -1.82
N LYS A 151 13.01 9.36 -2.51
CA LYS A 151 13.05 8.64 -3.79
C LYS A 151 12.59 7.19 -3.65
N THR A 152 13.00 6.47 -2.59
CA THR A 152 12.54 5.10 -2.33
C THR A 152 11.02 5.06 -2.20
N MET A 153 10.44 5.99 -1.44
CA MET A 153 8.98 6.04 -1.27
C MET A 153 8.27 6.40 -2.57
N LYS A 154 8.80 7.34 -3.37
CA LYS A 154 8.25 7.71 -4.67
C LYS A 154 8.26 6.51 -5.64
N ALA A 155 9.38 5.81 -5.74
CA ALA A 155 9.51 4.62 -6.58
C ALA A 155 8.48 3.55 -6.23
N TRP A 156 8.24 3.32 -4.94
CA TRP A 156 7.22 2.39 -4.48
C TRP A 156 5.81 2.77 -4.92
N HIS A 157 5.43 4.05 -4.80
CA HIS A 157 4.13 4.52 -5.25
C HIS A 157 3.95 4.40 -6.78
N ILE A 158 4.99 4.73 -7.55
CA ILE A 158 4.98 4.55 -9.01
C ILE A 158 4.80 3.07 -9.36
N HIS A 159 5.55 2.17 -8.72
CA HIS A 159 5.45 0.74 -8.94
C HIS A 159 4.03 0.21 -8.63
N ARG A 160 3.43 0.62 -7.49
CA ARG A 160 2.05 0.23 -7.15
C ARG A 160 1.04 0.68 -8.20
N LEU A 161 1.15 1.91 -8.70
CA LEU A 161 0.31 2.40 -9.79
C LEU A 161 0.50 1.58 -11.06
N ALA A 162 1.76 1.36 -11.48
CA ALA A 162 2.08 0.60 -12.68
C ALA A 162 1.53 -0.83 -12.61
N ILE A 163 1.77 -1.54 -11.50
CA ILE A 163 1.30 -2.93 -11.33
C ILE A 163 -0.23 -3.02 -11.40
N ARG A 164 -0.98 -2.07 -10.85
CA ARG A 164 -2.44 -2.13 -10.87
C ARG A 164 -3.04 -1.88 -12.25
N THR A 165 -2.49 -0.94 -13.01
CA THR A 165 -3.03 -0.54 -14.32
C THR A 165 -2.45 -1.33 -15.49
N GLY A 166 -1.26 -1.91 -15.33
CA GLY A 166 -0.63 -2.74 -16.36
C GLY A 166 -0.56 -2.03 -17.72
N ALA A 167 -1.06 -2.69 -18.74
CA ALA A 167 -1.02 -2.20 -20.13
C ALA A 167 -1.73 -0.84 -20.35
N LEU A 168 -2.56 -0.38 -19.43
CA LEU A 168 -3.20 0.94 -19.53
C LEU A 168 -2.22 2.10 -19.26
N GLY A 169 -1.05 1.81 -18.68
CA GLY A 169 -0.05 2.81 -18.35
C GLY A 169 -0.42 3.75 -17.23
N ILE A 170 0.44 4.71 -16.94
CA ILE A 170 0.26 5.75 -15.92
C ILE A 170 0.98 7.05 -16.33
N PRO A 171 0.57 8.24 -15.89
CA PRO A 171 1.38 9.45 -15.98
C PRO A 171 2.49 9.46 -14.91
N LEU A 172 3.71 9.87 -15.29
CA LEU A 172 4.86 9.96 -14.37
C LEU A 172 5.18 11.40 -13.97
N ASP A 173 5.12 12.33 -14.92
CA ASP A 173 5.46 13.73 -14.70
C ASP A 173 4.24 14.49 -14.14
N VAL A 174 4.06 14.39 -12.82
CA VAL A 174 2.93 14.99 -12.11
C VAL A 174 3.32 16.22 -11.28
N ASP A 175 4.47 16.82 -11.55
CA ASP A 175 4.99 18.01 -10.87
C ASP A 175 4.50 19.31 -11.52
N GLN A 176 3.82 19.20 -12.64
CA GLN A 176 3.32 20.33 -13.39
C GLN A 176 2.36 21.20 -12.56
N PRO A 177 2.34 22.53 -12.79
CA PRO A 177 1.36 23.42 -12.20
C PRO A 177 -0.07 22.93 -12.50
N ILE A 178 -1.00 23.19 -11.59
CA ILE A 178 -2.40 22.77 -11.69
C ILE A 178 -3.10 23.28 -12.97
N THR A 179 -2.57 24.36 -13.55
CA THR A 179 -3.06 24.97 -14.80
C THR A 179 -2.45 24.36 -16.06
N ALA A 180 -1.46 23.50 -15.93
CA ALA A 180 -0.85 22.81 -17.06
C ALA A 180 -1.76 21.67 -17.56
N PRO A 181 -1.66 21.29 -18.84
CA PRO A 181 -2.31 20.07 -19.33
C PRO A 181 -1.88 18.84 -18.51
N PRO A 182 -2.76 17.83 -18.36
CA PRO A 182 -2.38 16.58 -17.70
C PRO A 182 -1.16 15.93 -18.36
N ALA A 183 -0.23 15.43 -17.54
CA ALA A 183 0.95 14.73 -18.04
C ALA A 183 0.58 13.53 -18.90
N PRO A 184 1.31 13.24 -19.99
CA PRO A 184 1.01 12.10 -20.85
C PRO A 184 1.20 10.78 -20.09
N PHE A 185 0.42 9.76 -20.45
CA PHE A 185 0.64 8.41 -20.01
C PHE A 185 1.93 7.84 -20.62
N VAL A 186 2.65 7.08 -19.84
CA VAL A 186 3.76 6.25 -20.31
C VAL A 186 3.36 4.79 -20.30
N SER A 187 4.04 3.95 -21.09
CA SER A 187 3.78 2.52 -21.11
C SER A 187 4.06 1.86 -19.76
N PHE A 188 3.49 0.66 -19.56
CA PHE A 188 3.73 -0.16 -18.38
C PHE A 188 5.22 -0.41 -18.16
N GLN A 189 5.94 -0.78 -19.24
CA GLN A 189 7.40 -0.97 -19.20
C GLN A 189 8.11 0.30 -18.74
N ALA A 190 7.83 1.44 -19.36
CA ALA A 190 8.49 2.70 -19.00
C ALA A 190 8.21 3.11 -17.54
N ALA A 191 7.02 2.82 -17.03
CA ALA A 191 6.68 3.08 -15.62
C ALA A 191 7.46 2.17 -14.65
N LEU A 192 7.62 0.89 -15.01
CA LEU A 192 8.41 -0.06 -14.21
C LEU A 192 9.91 0.29 -14.27
N ASP A 193 10.42 0.68 -15.43
CA ASP A 193 11.81 1.13 -15.59
C ASP A 193 12.08 2.36 -14.74
N ALA A 194 11.23 3.38 -14.83
CA ALA A 194 11.37 4.60 -14.02
C ALA A 194 11.33 4.33 -12.49
N ALA A 195 10.52 3.37 -12.04
CA ALA A 195 10.51 2.97 -10.64
C ALA A 195 11.83 2.27 -10.24
N GLY A 196 12.37 1.40 -11.11
CA GLY A 196 13.65 0.72 -10.90
C GLY A 196 14.83 1.70 -10.82
N ASP A 197 14.94 2.60 -11.80
CA ASP A 197 15.98 3.62 -11.87
C ASP A 197 15.97 4.50 -10.62
N LEU A 198 14.77 4.92 -10.20
CA LEU A 198 14.61 5.75 -9.00
C LEU A 198 15.00 5.00 -7.71
N MET A 199 14.81 3.68 -7.64
CA MET A 199 15.31 2.85 -6.54
C MET A 199 16.82 2.82 -6.49
N ASP A 200 17.51 2.75 -7.62
CA ASP A 200 18.96 2.72 -7.71
C ASP A 200 19.57 4.09 -7.36
N GLU A 201 18.98 5.17 -7.86
CA GLU A 201 19.36 6.53 -7.44
C GLU A 201 19.18 6.72 -5.94
N ALA A 202 18.04 6.26 -5.38
CA ALA A 202 17.77 6.34 -3.97
C ALA A 202 18.81 5.59 -3.13
N PHE A 203 19.22 4.41 -3.59
CA PHE A 203 20.25 3.63 -2.91
C PHE A 203 21.62 4.34 -2.91
N ALA A 204 22.01 4.92 -4.04
CA ALA A 204 23.24 5.71 -4.13
C ALA A 204 23.23 6.92 -3.15
N ASP A 205 22.08 7.61 -3.05
CA ASP A 205 21.91 8.69 -2.08
C ASP A 205 22.02 8.17 -0.63
N LEU A 206 21.38 7.04 -0.31
CA LEU A 206 21.43 6.42 1.02
C LEU A 206 22.84 5.98 1.43
N GLN A 207 23.65 5.48 0.50
CA GLN A 207 25.05 5.13 0.76
C GLN A 207 25.88 6.35 1.19
N GLY A 208 25.51 7.54 0.72
CA GLY A 208 26.11 8.80 1.16
C GLY A 208 25.38 9.48 2.32
N GLY A 209 24.39 8.82 2.92
CA GLY A 209 23.44 9.39 3.88
C GLY A 209 23.94 9.50 5.32
N GLY A 210 25.19 9.13 5.61
CA GLY A 210 25.76 9.20 6.96
C GLY A 210 25.15 8.17 7.93
N ALA A 211 25.20 8.46 9.23
CA ALA A 211 24.84 7.51 10.29
C ALA A 211 23.36 7.52 10.66
N ALA A 212 22.64 8.61 10.42
CA ALA A 212 21.25 8.77 10.87
C ALA A 212 20.44 9.68 9.94
N PHE A 213 19.13 9.45 9.91
CA PHE A 213 18.19 10.38 9.29
C PHE A 213 17.99 11.63 10.16
N PRO A 214 17.69 12.81 9.57
CA PRO A 214 17.38 14.02 10.35
C PRO A 214 15.96 14.01 10.95
N PHE A 215 15.27 12.88 10.91
CA PHE A 215 13.91 12.65 11.43
C PHE A 215 13.79 11.26 12.05
N THR A 216 12.76 11.08 12.87
CA THR A 216 12.45 9.77 13.49
C THR A 216 11.74 8.87 12.48
N MET A 217 12.19 7.62 12.36
CA MET A 217 11.53 6.61 11.55
C MET A 217 10.24 6.12 12.23
N ALA A 218 9.24 5.78 11.41
CA ALA A 218 8.00 5.20 11.92
C ALA A 218 8.24 3.78 12.53
N PRO A 219 7.40 3.35 13.49
CA PRO A 219 7.60 2.07 14.21
C PRO A 219 7.78 0.84 13.29
N GLY A 220 7.05 0.79 12.17
CA GLY A 220 7.16 -0.33 11.21
C GLY A 220 8.52 -0.52 10.55
N TYR A 221 9.44 0.45 10.73
CA TYR A 221 10.83 0.36 10.25
C TYR A 221 11.81 -0.05 11.36
N ALA A 222 11.34 -0.74 12.41
CA ALA A 222 12.21 -1.25 13.47
C ALA A 222 13.35 -2.10 12.88
N GLY A 223 14.62 -1.79 13.21
CA GLY A 223 15.79 -2.39 12.59
C GLY A 223 16.27 -1.74 11.28
N PHE A 224 15.46 -0.87 10.67
CA PHE A 224 15.75 -0.17 9.40
C PHE A 224 15.84 1.35 9.59
N GLY A 225 16.20 1.80 10.78
CA GLY A 225 16.15 3.21 11.19
C GLY A 225 17.36 4.06 10.80
N THR A 226 18.37 3.53 10.14
CA THR A 226 19.53 4.28 9.65
C THR A 226 19.56 4.29 8.12
N PRO A 227 20.23 5.26 7.45
CA PRO A 227 20.38 5.24 6.00
C PRO A 227 20.93 3.93 5.46
N ALA A 228 21.88 3.31 6.15
CA ALA A 228 22.46 2.03 5.76
C ALA A 228 21.44 0.88 5.84
N THR A 229 20.70 0.75 6.95
CA THR A 229 19.72 -0.33 7.12
C THR A 229 18.44 -0.07 6.30
N PHE A 230 18.01 1.19 6.14
CA PHE A 230 16.96 1.55 5.20
C PHE A 230 17.37 1.27 3.75
N GLY A 231 18.66 1.42 3.42
CA GLY A 231 19.22 0.97 2.15
C GLY A 231 19.00 -0.53 1.88
N GLN A 232 19.09 -1.38 2.91
CA GLN A 232 18.75 -2.81 2.76
C GLN A 232 17.27 -3.03 2.45
N PHE A 233 16.37 -2.25 3.05
CA PHE A 233 14.94 -2.27 2.71
C PHE A 233 14.71 -1.77 1.27
N ASN A 234 15.34 -0.67 0.86
CA ASN A 234 15.30 -0.20 -0.52
C ASN A 234 15.72 -1.31 -1.50
N ARG A 235 16.81 -2.02 -1.22
CA ARG A 235 17.31 -3.12 -2.06
C ARG A 235 16.35 -4.33 -2.09
N ALA A 236 15.66 -4.62 -1.00
CA ALA A 236 14.61 -5.64 -0.98
C ALA A 236 13.46 -5.29 -1.94
N LEU A 237 13.02 -4.03 -1.94
CA LEU A 237 12.00 -3.55 -2.88
C LEU A 237 12.51 -3.52 -4.32
N ALA A 238 13.75 -3.07 -4.55
CA ALA A 238 14.38 -3.07 -5.88
C ALA A 238 14.44 -4.49 -6.48
N ALA A 239 14.82 -5.50 -5.67
CA ALA A 239 14.81 -6.89 -6.10
C ALA A 239 13.41 -7.36 -6.53
N LYS A 240 12.37 -7.04 -5.74
CA LYS A 240 10.98 -7.34 -6.08
C LYS A 240 10.55 -6.65 -7.39
N MET A 241 10.90 -5.37 -7.56
CA MET A 241 10.57 -4.61 -8.78
C MET A 241 11.30 -5.18 -10.01
N ALA A 242 12.56 -5.57 -9.88
CA ALA A 242 13.31 -6.19 -10.96
C ALA A 242 12.71 -7.55 -11.37
N VAL A 243 12.28 -8.39 -10.40
CA VAL A 243 11.54 -9.63 -10.68
C VAL A 243 10.23 -9.35 -11.41
N HIS A 244 9.50 -8.29 -11.04
CA HIS A 244 8.28 -7.90 -11.74
C HIS A 244 8.58 -7.42 -13.17
N ARG A 245 9.67 -6.67 -13.40
CA ARG A 245 10.12 -6.30 -14.75
C ARG A 245 10.49 -7.54 -15.57
N ALA A 246 11.24 -8.47 -14.97
CA ALA A 246 11.64 -9.71 -15.64
C ALA A 246 10.45 -10.52 -16.13
N THR A 247 9.35 -10.56 -15.36
CA THR A 247 8.21 -11.43 -15.64
C THR A 247 7.02 -10.74 -16.32
N PHE A 248 6.81 -9.44 -16.12
CA PHE A 248 5.71 -8.72 -16.78
C PHE A 248 6.04 -8.18 -18.18
N VAL A 249 7.32 -7.86 -18.41
CA VAL A 249 7.76 -7.23 -19.65
C VAL A 249 8.98 -7.93 -20.28
N ASP A 250 9.20 -9.18 -19.91
CA ASP A 250 10.22 -10.08 -20.45
C ASP A 250 11.65 -9.51 -20.40
N CYS A 251 11.97 -8.73 -19.36
CA CYS A 251 13.28 -8.14 -19.18
C CYS A 251 14.28 -9.19 -18.67
N ASN A 252 14.97 -9.91 -19.57
CA ASN A 252 15.94 -10.94 -19.18
C ASN A 252 17.12 -10.39 -18.34
N ALA A 253 17.58 -9.17 -18.61
CA ALA A 253 18.64 -8.53 -17.83
C ALA A 253 18.22 -8.26 -16.37
N CYS A 254 16.92 -8.06 -16.13
CA CYS A 254 16.38 -7.76 -14.81
C CYS A 254 16.56 -8.89 -13.80
N TRP A 255 16.79 -10.14 -14.22
CA TRP A 255 17.15 -11.22 -13.31
C TRP A 255 18.50 -10.99 -12.62
N ALA A 256 19.50 -10.49 -13.34
CA ALA A 256 20.79 -10.15 -12.79
C ALA A 256 20.71 -8.90 -11.88
N GLU A 257 19.91 -7.92 -12.26
CA GLU A 257 19.61 -6.75 -11.42
C GLU A 257 18.94 -7.18 -10.11
N ALA A 258 17.93 -8.06 -10.19
CA ALA A 258 17.25 -8.62 -9.03
C ALA A 258 18.20 -9.37 -8.09
N ALA A 259 19.10 -10.20 -8.64
CA ALA A 259 20.10 -10.92 -7.87
C ALA A 259 21.05 -9.97 -7.12
N THR A 260 21.50 -8.90 -7.80
CA THR A 260 22.37 -7.87 -7.23
C THR A 260 21.67 -7.12 -6.08
N ALA A 261 20.46 -6.62 -6.34
CA ALA A 261 19.69 -5.90 -5.34
C ALA A 261 19.37 -6.79 -4.13
N LEU A 262 18.96 -8.05 -4.36
CA LEU A 262 18.65 -8.99 -3.31
C LEU A 262 19.87 -9.30 -2.42
N GLY A 263 21.05 -9.43 -3.01
CA GLY A 263 22.31 -9.61 -2.29
C GLY A 263 22.70 -8.44 -1.39
N GLN A 264 22.18 -7.24 -1.68
CA GLN A 264 22.37 -6.02 -0.88
C GLN A 264 21.24 -5.77 0.13
N SER A 265 20.22 -6.64 0.17
CA SER A 265 19.05 -6.52 1.05
C SER A 265 19.33 -7.14 2.43
N PHE A 266 18.28 -7.25 3.23
CA PHE A 266 18.33 -7.91 4.55
C PHE A 266 18.04 -9.41 4.48
N ILE A 267 18.10 -10.04 3.30
CA ILE A 267 17.84 -11.47 3.14
C ILE A 267 18.78 -12.32 4.02
N THR A 268 18.23 -13.32 4.70
CA THR A 268 19.03 -14.24 5.53
C THR A 268 18.40 -15.62 5.61
N THR A 269 19.25 -16.63 5.79
CA THR A 269 18.86 -18.01 6.17
C THR A 269 19.22 -18.32 7.61
N THR A 270 19.87 -17.38 8.31
CA THR A 270 20.25 -17.53 9.71
C THR A 270 19.04 -17.30 10.62
N GLY A 271 18.88 -18.11 11.65
CA GLY A 271 17.83 -17.93 12.66
C GLY A 271 16.42 -18.35 12.22
N LEU A 272 16.30 -19.18 11.18
CA LEU A 272 15.02 -19.78 10.78
C LEU A 272 14.44 -20.66 11.90
N PRO A 273 13.11 -20.71 12.09
CA PRO A 273 12.07 -19.97 11.34
C PRO A 273 11.86 -18.53 11.79
N GLY A 274 12.43 -18.07 12.91
CA GLY A 274 12.16 -16.74 13.48
C GLY A 274 12.50 -15.60 12.54
N SER A 275 13.57 -15.71 11.77
CA SER A 275 13.98 -14.67 10.82
C SER A 275 13.07 -14.54 9.59
N LEU A 276 12.12 -15.44 9.35
CA LEU A 276 11.13 -15.29 8.27
C LEU A 276 10.31 -14.00 8.41
N ALA A 277 10.00 -13.60 9.65
CA ALA A 277 9.24 -12.40 9.94
C ALA A 277 10.09 -11.10 9.97
N THR A 278 11.41 -11.19 9.81
CA THR A 278 12.24 -9.98 9.72
C THR A 278 11.84 -9.18 8.49
N GLY A 279 11.54 -7.87 8.66
CA GLY A 279 11.13 -7.03 7.54
C GLY A 279 10.59 -5.68 7.96
N VAL A 280 9.97 -4.98 7.01
CA VAL A 280 9.29 -3.69 7.21
C VAL A 280 7.80 -3.90 7.15
N TYR A 281 7.07 -3.17 7.98
CA TYR A 281 5.65 -3.32 8.18
C TYR A 281 4.92 -1.98 8.10
N TYR A 282 3.67 -2.00 7.69
CA TYR A 282 2.70 -0.94 7.98
C TYR A 282 2.25 -1.14 9.42
N SER A 283 2.74 -0.30 10.32
CA SER A 283 2.47 -0.40 11.75
C SER A 283 1.19 0.31 12.12
N TYR A 284 0.34 -0.37 12.86
CA TYR A 284 -0.93 0.14 13.36
C TYR A 284 -0.92 0.21 14.90
N SER A 285 -1.79 1.03 15.47
CA SER A 285 -1.86 1.20 16.91
C SER A 285 -3.29 1.51 17.36
N THR A 286 -3.65 1.11 18.58
CA THR A 286 -4.90 1.51 19.24
C THR A 286 -4.74 2.77 20.09
N ALA A 287 -3.57 3.41 20.10
CA ALA A 287 -3.36 4.67 20.77
C ALA A 287 -4.16 5.79 20.10
N SER A 288 -4.59 6.77 20.89
CA SER A 288 -5.40 7.88 20.38
C SER A 288 -4.66 8.68 19.31
N GLY A 289 -5.29 8.83 18.15
CA GLY A 289 -4.73 9.56 17.00
C GLY A 289 -3.90 8.72 16.04
N GLU A 290 -3.63 7.45 16.37
CA GLU A 290 -2.92 6.53 15.49
C GLU A 290 -3.91 5.73 14.60
N PRO A 291 -3.49 5.30 13.40
CA PRO A 291 -4.32 4.47 12.54
C PRO A 291 -4.45 3.05 13.13
N THR A 292 -5.68 2.51 13.10
CA THR A 292 -5.95 1.11 13.44
C THR A 292 -5.96 0.24 12.20
N ASN A 293 -5.63 -1.07 12.35
CA ASN A 293 -5.61 -2.01 11.25
C ASN A 293 -7.03 -2.27 10.69
N PRO A 294 -7.35 -1.82 9.47
CA PRO A 294 -8.69 -1.92 8.91
C PRO A 294 -8.98 -3.25 8.22
N VAL A 295 -8.00 -4.17 8.15
CA VAL A 295 -8.19 -5.53 7.61
C VAL A 295 -8.31 -6.59 8.69
N SER A 296 -8.08 -6.23 9.96
CA SER A 296 -8.34 -7.11 11.10
C SER A 296 -9.83 -7.09 11.46
N GLU A 297 -10.47 -8.25 11.47
CA GLU A 297 -11.92 -8.39 11.66
C GLU A 297 -12.24 -9.56 12.60
N PRO A 298 -13.15 -9.40 13.57
CA PRO A 298 -13.54 -10.50 14.44
C PRO A 298 -14.30 -11.57 13.63
N LEU A 299 -14.37 -12.81 14.13
CA LEU A 299 -15.10 -13.90 13.45
C LEU A 299 -16.59 -13.57 13.28
N THR A 300 -17.16 -12.73 14.13
CA THR A 300 -18.56 -12.28 14.03
C THR A 300 -18.84 -11.32 12.89
N SER A 301 -17.80 -10.67 12.33
CA SER A 301 -17.95 -9.76 11.19
C SER A 301 -18.43 -10.50 9.94
N ASN A 302 -19.26 -9.82 9.15
CA ASN A 302 -19.71 -10.33 7.85
C ASN A 302 -18.84 -9.85 6.68
N ARG A 303 -17.79 -9.08 6.94
CA ARG A 303 -17.06 -8.39 5.88
C ARG A 303 -16.15 -9.34 5.11
N TYR A 304 -15.00 -9.69 5.61
CA TYR A 304 -14.01 -10.47 4.86
C TYR A 304 -14.18 -11.97 5.09
N TRP A 305 -14.12 -12.73 4.01
CA TRP A 305 -14.22 -14.19 3.99
C TRP A 305 -13.19 -14.76 3.03
N VAL A 306 -12.54 -15.84 3.43
CA VAL A 306 -11.56 -16.54 2.59
C VAL A 306 -12.29 -17.33 1.50
N HIS A 307 -11.76 -17.30 0.28
CA HIS A 307 -12.29 -18.11 -0.81
C HIS A 307 -12.14 -19.62 -0.49
N PRO A 308 -13.18 -20.46 -0.68
CA PRO A 308 -13.11 -21.89 -0.33
C PRO A 308 -11.94 -22.65 -0.98
N SER A 309 -11.52 -22.25 -2.20
CA SER A 309 -10.38 -22.87 -2.88
C SER A 309 -9.04 -22.73 -2.15
N ILE A 310 -8.90 -21.72 -1.30
CA ILE A 310 -7.70 -21.55 -0.47
C ILE A 310 -7.60 -22.71 0.54
N VAL A 311 -8.71 -23.10 1.12
CA VAL A 311 -8.74 -24.20 2.10
C VAL A 311 -8.62 -25.55 1.41
N SER A 312 -9.38 -25.79 0.34
CA SER A 312 -9.33 -27.06 -0.39
C SER A 312 -8.04 -27.30 -1.19
N GLY A 313 -7.34 -26.22 -1.56
CA GLY A 313 -6.07 -26.29 -2.30
C GLY A 313 -4.82 -26.44 -1.42
N ALA A 314 -4.97 -26.41 -0.08
CA ALA A 314 -3.85 -26.49 0.82
C ALA A 314 -3.20 -27.90 0.81
N GLN A 315 -1.87 -27.94 0.68
CA GLN A 315 -1.10 -29.17 0.83
C GLN A 315 -1.08 -29.62 2.30
N THR A 316 -0.69 -30.86 2.53
CA THR A 316 -0.64 -31.46 3.86
C THR A 316 0.80 -31.68 4.32
N GLN A 317 1.02 -31.48 5.62
CA GLN A 317 2.26 -31.80 6.31
C GLN A 317 2.47 -33.34 6.34
N PRO A 318 3.70 -33.81 6.56
CA PRO A 318 3.97 -35.26 6.66
C PRO A 318 3.10 -36.00 7.68
N GLY A 319 2.58 -35.32 8.70
CA GLY A 319 1.65 -35.88 9.70
C GLY A 319 0.17 -35.80 9.32
N GLY A 320 -0.18 -35.40 8.10
CA GLY A 320 -1.56 -35.28 7.62
C GLY A 320 -2.29 -33.98 7.98
N ALA A 321 -1.70 -33.10 8.79
CA ALA A 321 -2.26 -31.79 9.09
C ALA A 321 -2.15 -30.87 7.86
N PRO A 322 -3.07 -29.92 7.67
CA PRO A 322 -2.92 -28.91 6.61
C PRO A 322 -1.67 -28.06 6.76
N ASP A 323 -1.24 -27.43 5.67
CA ASP A 323 -0.18 -26.40 5.67
C ASP A 323 -0.36 -25.43 6.85
N ARG A 324 0.71 -25.29 7.66
CA ARG A 324 0.67 -24.46 8.88
C ARG A 324 0.35 -22.99 8.58
N ARG A 325 0.77 -22.49 7.41
CA ARG A 325 0.43 -21.12 6.97
C ARG A 325 -1.08 -20.94 6.78
N LEU A 326 -1.79 -21.96 6.28
CA LEU A 326 -3.25 -21.93 6.23
C LEU A 326 -3.84 -21.83 7.63
N THR A 327 -3.48 -22.77 8.52
CA THR A 327 -4.08 -22.85 9.86
C THR A 327 -3.74 -21.67 10.78
N SER A 328 -2.63 -20.97 10.51
CA SER A 328 -2.27 -19.75 11.24
C SER A 328 -2.97 -18.48 10.73
N LYS A 329 -3.50 -18.50 9.51
CA LYS A 329 -4.09 -17.33 8.85
C LYS A 329 -5.59 -17.43 8.60
N VAL A 330 -6.15 -18.63 8.68
CA VAL A 330 -7.54 -18.91 8.31
C VAL A 330 -8.21 -19.73 9.41
N THR A 331 -9.38 -19.29 9.82
CA THR A 331 -10.20 -19.96 10.83
C THR A 331 -11.58 -20.27 10.27
N ASP A 332 -12.10 -21.47 10.54
CA ASP A 332 -13.52 -21.79 10.32
C ASP A 332 -14.38 -20.95 11.28
N ALA A 333 -15.28 -20.17 10.72
CA ALA A 333 -16.15 -19.29 11.49
C ALA A 333 -17.26 -20.00 12.25
N GLY A 334 -17.41 -21.33 12.09
CA GLY A 334 -18.52 -22.13 12.62
C GLY A 334 -19.88 -21.76 12.02
N ARG A 335 -19.89 -20.99 10.94
CA ARG A 335 -21.10 -20.57 10.21
C ARG A 335 -20.79 -20.28 8.76
N THR A 336 -21.79 -20.48 7.90
CA THR A 336 -21.72 -20.08 6.49
C THR A 336 -22.21 -18.64 6.33
N ARG A 337 -21.49 -17.84 5.56
CA ARG A 337 -21.98 -16.58 5.03
C ARG A 337 -22.18 -16.71 3.53
N SER A 338 -23.39 -16.37 3.06
CA SER A 338 -23.73 -16.34 1.64
C SER A 338 -24.25 -14.96 1.25
N LEU A 339 -23.85 -14.48 0.07
CA LEU A 339 -24.34 -13.26 -0.54
C LEU A 339 -24.18 -13.35 -2.06
N ASN A 340 -25.27 -13.10 -2.81
CA ASN A 340 -25.24 -13.11 -4.27
C ASN A 340 -24.57 -14.36 -4.86
N GLU A 341 -24.96 -15.55 -4.39
CA GLU A 341 -24.45 -16.87 -4.82
C GLU A 341 -22.98 -17.16 -4.45
N LEU A 342 -22.30 -16.24 -3.81
CA LEU A 342 -20.97 -16.46 -3.21
C LEU A 342 -21.14 -16.94 -1.77
N SER A 343 -20.32 -17.89 -1.33
CA SER A 343 -20.40 -18.38 0.04
C SER A 343 -19.05 -18.83 0.58
N SER A 344 -18.87 -18.70 1.90
CA SER A 344 -17.71 -19.22 2.61
C SER A 344 -18.05 -19.49 4.08
N ASN A 345 -17.29 -20.42 4.68
CA ASN A 345 -17.27 -20.71 6.11
C ASN A 345 -16.01 -20.17 6.80
N TYR A 346 -15.05 -19.64 6.04
CA TYR A 346 -13.70 -19.36 6.50
C TYR A 346 -13.43 -17.86 6.59
N LYS A 347 -12.75 -17.44 7.67
CA LYS A 347 -12.35 -16.05 7.92
C LYS A 347 -10.85 -15.90 7.83
N PRO A 348 -10.34 -14.80 7.23
CA PRO A 348 -8.94 -14.42 7.37
C PRO A 348 -8.72 -13.93 8.82
N THR A 349 -7.82 -14.58 9.55
CA THR A 349 -7.52 -14.27 10.95
C THR A 349 -6.04 -13.96 11.20
N LEU A 350 -5.27 -13.76 10.12
CA LEU A 350 -3.83 -13.50 10.21
C LEU A 350 -3.48 -12.19 10.95
N PHE A 351 -4.42 -11.26 11.05
CA PHE A 351 -4.29 -10.00 11.77
C PHE A 351 -5.13 -9.99 13.06
N ASN A 352 -5.59 -11.14 13.53
CA ASN A 352 -6.36 -11.24 14.76
C ASN A 352 -5.42 -11.57 15.93
N SER A 353 -5.95 -11.46 17.15
CA SER A 353 -5.21 -11.76 18.35
C SER A 353 -4.68 -13.20 18.33
N ALA A 354 -3.38 -13.36 18.53
CA ALA A 354 -2.75 -14.67 18.61
C ALA A 354 -3.28 -15.52 19.80
N ALA A 355 -3.74 -14.88 20.87
CA ALA A 355 -4.33 -15.56 22.02
C ALA A 355 -5.78 -16.01 21.77
N ASN A 356 -6.51 -15.32 20.90
CA ASN A 356 -7.89 -15.66 20.54
C ASN A 356 -8.18 -15.18 19.11
N PRO A 357 -8.07 -16.03 18.08
CA PRO A 357 -8.34 -15.68 16.69
C PRO A 357 -9.76 -15.17 16.41
N ALA A 358 -10.71 -15.33 17.35
CA ALA A 358 -12.04 -14.76 17.21
C ALA A 358 -12.09 -13.23 17.42
N VAL A 359 -11.03 -12.66 17.98
CA VAL A 359 -10.95 -11.24 18.33
C VAL A 359 -10.00 -10.52 17.36
N ALA A 360 -10.48 -9.44 16.77
CA ALA A 360 -9.64 -8.56 15.95
C ALA A 360 -8.51 -7.95 16.80
N ASP A 361 -7.31 -7.86 16.24
CA ASP A 361 -6.23 -7.05 16.80
C ASP A 361 -6.04 -5.81 15.91
N LEU A 362 -6.60 -4.71 16.37
CA LEU A 362 -6.54 -3.43 15.64
C LEU A 362 -5.15 -2.79 15.65
N GLY A 363 -4.22 -3.33 16.44
CA GLY A 363 -2.81 -2.92 16.45
C GLY A 363 -1.90 -3.87 15.66
N ALA A 364 -2.44 -4.91 15.03
CA ALA A 364 -1.64 -5.87 14.27
C ALA A 364 -1.02 -5.21 13.03
N ASP A 365 0.28 -5.40 12.87
CA ASP A 365 1.03 -4.87 11.72
C ASP A 365 0.75 -5.65 10.44
N VAL A 366 0.77 -4.95 9.29
CA VAL A 366 0.63 -5.56 7.97
C VAL A 366 2.01 -5.62 7.30
N PRO A 367 2.49 -6.79 6.85
CA PRO A 367 3.80 -6.89 6.19
C PRO A 367 3.88 -6.01 4.93
N TRP A 368 4.94 -5.22 4.83
CA TRP A 368 5.30 -4.54 3.58
C TRP A 368 6.18 -5.46 2.73
N ILE A 369 7.29 -5.90 3.29
CA ILE A 369 8.15 -6.94 2.72
C ILE A 369 8.92 -7.64 3.86
N THR A 370 8.99 -8.96 3.81
CA THR A 370 9.65 -9.77 4.83
C THR A 370 10.68 -10.71 4.24
N ASN A 371 11.55 -11.25 5.08
CA ASN A 371 12.55 -12.22 4.67
C ASN A 371 11.94 -13.51 4.08
N GLU A 372 10.71 -13.88 4.49
CA GLU A 372 9.98 -14.99 3.87
C GLU A 372 9.73 -14.71 2.38
N GLU A 373 9.30 -13.50 2.02
CA GLU A 373 9.15 -13.10 0.61
C GLU A 373 10.49 -13.04 -0.11
N LEU A 374 11.55 -12.54 0.55
CA LEU A 374 12.89 -12.46 -0.07
C LEU A 374 13.46 -13.83 -0.41
N LEU A 375 13.22 -14.86 0.42
CA LEU A 375 13.62 -16.23 0.12
C LEU A 375 12.87 -16.79 -1.09
N LEU A 376 11.58 -16.51 -1.22
CA LEU A 376 10.78 -16.89 -2.40
C LEU A 376 11.22 -16.14 -3.66
N LEU A 377 11.57 -14.86 -3.55
CA LEU A 377 12.17 -14.10 -4.66
C LEU A 377 13.54 -14.68 -5.03
N ARG A 378 14.36 -15.08 -4.07
CA ARG A 378 15.66 -15.70 -4.35
C ARG A 378 15.51 -17.04 -5.08
N ALA A 379 14.52 -17.84 -4.68
CA ALA A 379 14.22 -19.09 -5.38
C ALA A 379 13.87 -18.81 -6.86
N GLU A 380 13.03 -17.82 -7.09
CA GLU A 380 12.61 -17.41 -8.42
C GLU A 380 13.78 -16.88 -9.27
N ILE A 381 14.61 -16.00 -8.70
CA ILE A 381 15.81 -15.44 -9.35
C ILE A 381 16.79 -16.56 -9.71
N ARG A 382 17.11 -17.44 -8.76
CA ARG A 382 18.04 -18.56 -8.96
C ARG A 382 17.60 -19.51 -10.05
N TRP A 383 16.29 -19.83 -10.09
CA TRP A 383 15.73 -20.69 -11.15
C TRP A 383 15.99 -20.09 -12.54
N ASN A 384 15.69 -18.80 -12.69
CA ASN A 384 15.83 -18.11 -13.99
C ASN A 384 17.27 -17.72 -14.34
N THR A 385 18.20 -17.76 -13.37
CA THR A 385 19.65 -17.55 -13.62
C THR A 385 20.46 -18.85 -13.70
N GLY A 386 19.78 -20.02 -13.67
CA GLY A 386 20.39 -21.33 -13.89
C GLY A 386 20.83 -22.08 -12.62
N ASP A 387 20.78 -21.47 -11.42
CA ASP A 387 21.01 -22.17 -10.14
C ASP A 387 19.72 -22.87 -9.68
N LYS A 388 19.26 -23.85 -10.46
CA LYS A 388 18.02 -24.58 -10.18
C LYS A 388 18.08 -25.35 -8.85
N ALA A 389 19.23 -25.91 -8.48
CA ALA A 389 19.38 -26.59 -7.21
C ALA A 389 19.26 -25.64 -6.01
N GLY A 390 19.86 -24.46 -6.08
CA GLY A 390 19.74 -23.42 -5.07
C GLY A 390 18.32 -22.84 -5.00
N ALA A 391 17.63 -22.73 -6.14
CA ALA A 391 16.24 -22.31 -6.21
C ALA A 391 15.31 -23.26 -5.43
N ILE A 392 15.45 -24.56 -5.65
CA ILE A 392 14.67 -25.60 -4.96
C ILE A 392 15.00 -25.59 -3.46
N ALA A 393 16.27 -25.44 -3.08
CA ALA A 393 16.65 -25.37 -1.68
C ALA A 393 15.99 -24.17 -0.95
N ASP A 394 15.96 -22.98 -1.56
CA ASP A 394 15.29 -21.82 -0.97
C ASP A 394 13.76 -21.99 -0.86
N LEU A 395 13.15 -22.58 -1.88
CA LEU A 395 11.73 -22.90 -1.88
C LEU A 395 11.39 -23.87 -0.75
N ASP A 396 12.19 -24.95 -0.61
CA ASP A 396 12.01 -25.97 0.42
C ASP A 396 12.27 -25.43 1.83
N LEU A 397 13.17 -24.44 2.01
CA LEU A 397 13.32 -23.75 3.29
C LEU A 397 12.01 -23.09 3.73
N VAL A 398 11.35 -22.35 2.83
CA VAL A 398 10.06 -21.70 3.15
C VAL A 398 8.98 -22.76 3.39
N ARG A 399 8.90 -23.79 2.54
CA ARG A 399 7.94 -24.89 2.73
C ARG A 399 8.05 -25.53 4.11
N GLN A 400 9.26 -25.85 4.54
CA GLN A 400 9.50 -26.56 5.80
C GLN A 400 9.32 -25.61 7.01
N HIS A 401 9.96 -24.45 6.99
CA HIS A 401 10.00 -23.55 8.15
C HIS A 401 8.70 -22.75 8.34
N ALA A 402 8.06 -22.29 7.29
CA ALA A 402 6.77 -21.61 7.36
C ALA A 402 5.59 -22.60 7.32
N GLY A 403 5.57 -23.48 6.33
CA GLY A 403 4.45 -24.40 6.07
C GLY A 403 4.40 -25.66 6.90
N GLY A 404 5.53 -26.11 7.44
CA GLY A 404 5.67 -27.44 8.06
C GLY A 404 5.57 -28.58 7.03
N LEU A 405 5.63 -28.26 5.74
CA LEU A 405 5.52 -29.21 4.64
C LEU A 405 6.83 -29.99 4.44
N GLY A 406 6.73 -31.13 3.77
CA GLY A 406 7.92 -31.82 3.26
C GLY A 406 8.60 -31.08 2.10
N PRO A 407 9.74 -31.57 1.60
CA PRO A 407 10.36 -31.06 0.38
C PRO A 407 9.37 -31.05 -0.80
N SER A 408 9.54 -30.15 -1.74
CA SER A 408 8.68 -30.00 -2.93
C SER A 408 8.69 -31.21 -3.87
N GLY A 409 9.73 -32.03 -3.79
CA GLY A 409 9.97 -33.12 -4.75
C GLY A 409 10.48 -32.63 -6.10
N LEU A 410 10.73 -31.35 -6.27
CA LEU A 410 11.35 -30.78 -7.47
C LEU A 410 12.81 -31.23 -7.58
N THR A 411 13.30 -31.28 -8.81
CA THR A 411 14.70 -31.54 -9.16
C THR A 411 15.18 -30.49 -10.16
N PRO A 412 16.49 -30.30 -10.36
CA PRO A 412 16.98 -29.40 -11.41
C PRO A 412 16.51 -29.75 -12.83
N ALA A 413 16.04 -30.99 -13.05
CA ALA A 413 15.46 -31.45 -14.30
C ALA A 413 13.93 -31.21 -14.40
N SER A 414 13.29 -30.73 -13.35
CA SER A 414 11.86 -30.37 -13.40
C SER A 414 11.62 -29.26 -14.41
N SER A 415 10.42 -29.27 -15.00
CA SER A 415 10.01 -28.20 -15.95
C SER A 415 9.86 -26.86 -15.25
N ASP A 416 9.98 -25.77 -15.99
CA ASP A 416 9.75 -24.42 -15.49
C ASP A 416 8.30 -24.28 -15.01
N ASP A 417 7.34 -24.93 -15.69
CA ASP A 417 5.93 -24.97 -15.28
C ASP A 417 5.73 -25.63 -13.90
N ALA A 418 6.41 -26.73 -13.64
CA ALA A 418 6.36 -27.41 -12.33
C ALA A 418 6.95 -26.53 -11.21
N PHE A 419 8.08 -25.90 -11.49
CA PHE A 419 8.69 -24.96 -10.54
C PHE A 419 7.78 -23.76 -10.26
N VAL A 420 7.27 -23.11 -11.29
CA VAL A 420 6.36 -21.95 -11.15
C VAL A 420 5.11 -22.34 -10.38
N THR A 421 4.52 -23.51 -10.66
CA THR A 421 3.34 -23.98 -9.92
C THR A 421 3.60 -24.10 -8.43
N GLU A 422 4.73 -24.68 -8.06
CA GLU A 422 5.12 -24.83 -6.65
C GLU A 422 5.54 -23.48 -6.01
N LEU A 423 6.22 -22.61 -6.75
CA LEU A 423 6.55 -21.26 -6.31
C LEU A 423 5.27 -20.47 -6.00
N LEU A 424 4.30 -20.46 -6.92
CA LEU A 424 3.04 -19.72 -6.75
C LEU A 424 2.20 -20.28 -5.60
N TYR A 425 2.22 -21.60 -5.37
CA TYR A 425 1.63 -22.20 -4.19
C TYR A 425 2.24 -21.60 -2.91
N ASN A 426 3.57 -21.60 -2.81
CA ASN A 426 4.24 -21.10 -1.62
C ASN A 426 4.03 -19.60 -1.43
N ARG A 427 4.08 -18.80 -2.51
CA ARG A 427 3.79 -17.38 -2.44
C ARG A 427 2.36 -17.10 -1.97
N LEU A 428 1.37 -17.87 -2.45
CA LEU A 428 -0.01 -17.72 -2.01
C LEU A 428 -0.15 -17.88 -0.48
N TYR A 429 0.34 -18.99 0.08
CA TYR A 429 0.15 -19.26 1.52
C TYR A 429 1.06 -18.42 2.41
N SER A 430 2.26 -18.06 1.95
CA SER A 430 3.16 -17.17 2.69
C SER A 430 2.65 -15.72 2.72
N LEU A 431 2.09 -15.22 1.61
CA LEU A 431 1.81 -13.81 1.40
C LEU A 431 0.30 -13.48 1.26
N MET A 432 -0.56 -14.42 1.60
CA MET A 432 -2.02 -14.28 1.54
C MET A 432 -2.49 -13.06 2.32
N TRP A 433 -3.43 -12.31 1.74
CA TRP A 433 -4.00 -11.09 2.32
C TRP A 433 -2.95 -10.04 2.73
N SER A 434 -1.80 -10.07 2.07
CA SER A 434 -0.83 -8.99 2.07
C SER A 434 -0.68 -8.43 0.67
N GLN A 435 -0.11 -7.52 0.26
CA GLN A 435 0.24 -6.90 -1.03
C GLN A 435 -0.30 -7.56 -2.34
N GLY A 436 -1.42 -8.31 -2.30
CA GLY A 436 -2.15 -8.83 -3.47
C GLY A 436 -1.45 -9.86 -4.32
N THR A 437 -0.65 -10.67 -3.72
CA THR A 437 0.30 -11.54 -4.39
C THR A 437 -0.33 -12.50 -5.39
N ARG A 438 -1.45 -13.18 -5.07
CA ARG A 438 -2.03 -14.18 -5.99
C ARG A 438 -2.48 -13.57 -7.33
N TRP A 439 -3.14 -12.42 -7.31
CA TRP A 439 -3.55 -11.75 -8.55
C TRP A 439 -2.36 -11.25 -9.37
N ILE A 440 -1.36 -10.65 -8.71
CA ILE A 440 -0.14 -10.18 -9.36
C ILE A 440 0.63 -11.36 -9.95
N ASP A 441 0.82 -12.42 -9.18
CA ASP A 441 1.53 -13.64 -9.58
C ASP A 441 0.83 -14.36 -10.74
N ALA A 442 -0.51 -14.48 -10.70
CA ALA A 442 -1.28 -15.08 -11.78
C ALA A 442 -1.16 -14.27 -13.09
N ARG A 443 -1.07 -12.93 -13.00
CA ARG A 443 -0.88 -12.07 -14.18
C ARG A 443 0.51 -12.22 -14.78
N ARG A 444 1.55 -12.17 -13.95
CA ARG A 444 2.95 -12.19 -14.43
C ARG A 444 3.44 -13.54 -14.94
N TYR A 445 2.64 -14.60 -14.71
CA TYR A 445 2.91 -15.95 -15.20
C TYR A 445 1.82 -16.49 -16.13
N ASP A 446 0.93 -15.61 -16.64
CA ASP A 446 -0.19 -15.99 -17.53
C ASP A 446 -1.10 -17.09 -16.94
N ARG A 447 -1.33 -17.05 -15.63
CA ARG A 447 -2.13 -18.00 -14.86
C ARG A 447 -3.52 -17.49 -14.46
N LEU A 448 -3.97 -16.35 -14.99
CA LEU A 448 -5.29 -15.81 -14.65
C LEU A 448 -6.42 -16.82 -14.95
N ASN A 449 -6.27 -17.64 -15.97
CA ASN A 449 -7.21 -18.70 -16.33
C ASN A 449 -7.28 -19.84 -15.30
N THR A 450 -6.37 -19.90 -14.34
CA THR A 450 -6.41 -20.88 -13.23
C THR A 450 -7.18 -20.37 -12.02
N LEU A 451 -7.54 -19.10 -11.99
CA LEU A 451 -8.34 -18.54 -10.90
C LEU A 451 -9.80 -19.04 -10.99
N PRO A 452 -10.42 -19.34 -9.85
CA PRO A 452 -11.80 -19.83 -9.83
C PRO A 452 -12.80 -18.85 -10.46
N ILE A 453 -13.77 -19.37 -11.19
CA ILE A 453 -14.98 -18.67 -11.62
C ILE A 453 -16.11 -19.21 -10.74
N ASP A 454 -16.63 -18.39 -9.85
CA ASP A 454 -17.62 -18.81 -8.86
C ASP A 454 -19.03 -18.88 -9.44
N ARG A 455 -19.34 -17.95 -10.35
CA ARG A 455 -20.66 -17.83 -10.97
C ARG A 455 -20.51 -17.60 -12.47
N PRO A 456 -21.46 -18.09 -13.29
CA PRO A 456 -21.49 -17.72 -14.70
C PRO A 456 -21.50 -16.20 -14.88
N GLY A 457 -20.56 -15.69 -15.69
CA GLY A 457 -20.38 -14.26 -15.95
C GLY A 457 -19.50 -13.50 -14.97
N ASP A 458 -18.88 -14.16 -14.00
CA ASP A 458 -17.82 -13.56 -13.18
C ASP A 458 -16.58 -13.30 -14.05
N THR A 459 -15.95 -12.14 -13.80
CA THR A 459 -14.81 -11.65 -14.59
C THR A 459 -13.49 -11.86 -13.84
N ILE A 460 -12.47 -12.31 -14.57
CA ILE A 460 -11.07 -12.29 -14.11
C ILE A 460 -10.40 -11.05 -14.72
N TYR A 461 -10.06 -10.10 -13.86
CA TYR A 461 -9.51 -8.83 -14.29
C TYR A 461 -8.01 -8.92 -14.62
N GLN A 462 -7.63 -8.40 -15.79
CA GLN A 462 -6.23 -8.23 -16.20
C GLN A 462 -5.59 -7.02 -15.52
N ASN A 463 -6.34 -5.91 -15.41
CA ASN A 463 -5.87 -4.63 -14.90
C ASN A 463 -7.00 -3.96 -14.11
N MET A 464 -6.65 -3.07 -13.20
CA MET A 464 -7.59 -2.06 -12.71
C MET A 464 -7.74 -0.97 -13.75
N ILE A 465 -8.95 -0.47 -13.91
CA ILE A 465 -9.26 0.57 -14.90
C ILE A 465 -8.73 1.94 -14.48
N VAL A 466 -8.54 2.82 -15.48
CA VAL A 466 -8.26 4.23 -15.25
C VAL A 466 -9.51 4.91 -14.68
N PRO A 467 -9.41 5.73 -13.62
CA PRO A 467 -10.57 6.43 -13.06
C PRO A 467 -11.23 7.38 -14.04
N ALA A 468 -12.56 7.52 -13.94
CA ALA A 468 -13.34 8.42 -14.79
C ALA A 468 -12.81 9.86 -14.76
N ALA A 469 -12.49 10.39 -13.56
CA ALA A 469 -11.95 11.74 -13.42
C ALA A 469 -10.64 11.97 -14.19
N GLU A 470 -9.79 10.95 -14.30
CA GLU A 470 -8.57 11.01 -15.11
C GLU A 470 -8.89 11.03 -16.61
N CYS A 471 -9.86 10.21 -17.05
CA CYS A 471 -10.34 10.22 -18.43
C CYS A 471 -10.95 11.57 -18.78
N ASP A 472 -11.84 12.08 -17.94
CA ASP A 472 -12.56 13.36 -18.14
C ASP A 472 -11.58 14.54 -18.21
N SER A 473 -10.55 14.57 -17.37
CA SER A 473 -9.51 15.62 -17.39
C SER A 473 -8.75 15.69 -18.73
N ARG A 474 -8.81 14.62 -19.52
CA ARG A 474 -8.17 14.50 -20.84
C ARG A 474 -9.16 14.60 -22.00
N GLY A 475 -10.45 14.82 -21.71
CA GLY A 475 -11.49 14.82 -22.73
C GLY A 475 -11.74 13.44 -23.37
N LEU A 476 -11.41 12.35 -22.66
CA LEU A 476 -11.60 10.98 -23.14
C LEU A 476 -12.87 10.36 -22.51
N PRO A 477 -13.62 9.52 -23.27
CA PRO A 477 -14.76 8.82 -22.70
C PRO A 477 -14.31 7.78 -21.67
N SER A 478 -15.06 7.63 -20.58
CA SER A 478 -14.76 6.64 -19.54
C SER A 478 -15.54 5.32 -19.78
N PRO A 479 -14.91 4.13 -19.60
CA PRO A 479 -13.49 3.90 -19.29
C PRO A 479 -12.59 4.24 -20.48
N CYS A 480 -11.43 4.82 -20.21
CA CYS A 480 -10.48 5.19 -21.25
C CYS A 480 -9.23 4.30 -21.29
N THR A 481 -8.62 4.24 -22.45
CA THR A 481 -7.29 3.65 -22.71
C THR A 481 -6.38 4.77 -23.22
N PRO A 482 -5.69 5.51 -22.33
CA PRO A 482 -4.97 6.74 -22.71
C PRO A 482 -3.69 6.52 -23.53
N LEU A 483 -3.22 5.27 -23.70
CA LEU A 483 -2.07 4.89 -24.55
C LEU A 483 -2.50 4.52 -25.96
#